data_6019a5a7940c13679705158f424bd382
#
_entry.id   6019a5a7940c13679705158f424bd382
#
_cell.length_a   1.000
_cell.length_b   1.000
_cell.length_c   1.000
_cell.angle_alpha   90.00
_cell.angle_beta   90.00
_cell.angle_gamma   90.00
#
_symmetry.space_group_name_H-M   'P 1'
#
loop_
_entity.id
_entity.type
_entity.pdbx_description
1 polymer ?
#
loop_
_entity_poly.entity_id
_entity_poly.type
_entity_poly.pdbx_seq_one_letter_code
_entity_poly.pdbx_strand_id
1 'polypeptide(L)'
;QMCIRDSVRRVEIPKDNGKTRPLGIPTIMDRLIQQCILQVLEPICEAKFFKRSNGFRPNHSAENAIAQAERMIQNVGCHYVIDIDIKSFFDNVNHGKLLKQMWTLGIRDKKLLSIISAMLKAEVAGIGFPEKGTPQGGIISPLLSNIVLNELDWWIVSQWEEMPTKRNYVHRIYANGTPDKSSTFRTLRNYTNLKECYVVRYADDFKIFCKKRSDAVKLFAATKQWLLERLGLETSPEKSKIVNLKRHYSEFLGFKLKVR
;
A
#
# COMPACT_ATOMS: atom_id res chain seq x y z
N GLN A 1 6.55 25.78 -24.67
CA GLN A 1 5.82 24.50 -24.65
C GLN A 1 6.81 23.44 -24.19
N MET A 2 6.67 22.97 -22.96
CA MET A 2 7.43 21.83 -22.44
C MET A 2 6.94 20.58 -23.19
N CYS A 3 7.82 19.93 -23.99
CA CYS A 3 7.52 18.66 -24.64
C CYS A 3 7.48 17.53 -23.58
N ILE A 4 6.34 17.38 -22.91
CA ILE A 4 6.06 16.25 -21.99
C ILE A 4 5.59 15.01 -22.79
N ARG A 5 5.86 14.97 -24.10
CA ARG A 5 5.34 13.93 -25.01
C ARG A 5 6.43 13.03 -25.62
N ASP A 6 7.59 12.97 -25.01
CA ASP A 6 8.57 12.00 -25.47
C ASP A 6 8.14 10.61 -25.04
N SER A 7 8.17 9.65 -25.96
CA SER A 7 7.70 8.29 -25.71
C SER A 7 8.55 7.61 -24.65
N VAL A 8 7.88 6.96 -23.71
CA VAL A 8 8.51 6.11 -22.68
C VAL A 8 9.10 4.89 -23.38
N ARG A 9 10.42 4.69 -23.28
CA ARG A 9 11.09 3.51 -23.85
C ARG A 9 10.72 2.27 -23.03
N ARG A 10 10.17 1.26 -23.69
CA ARG A 10 9.87 -0.02 -23.06
C ARG A 10 11.08 -0.96 -23.11
N VAL A 11 11.41 -1.57 -21.97
CA VAL A 11 12.43 -2.61 -21.85
C VAL A 11 11.82 -3.77 -21.05
N GLU A 12 12.05 -5.00 -21.51
CA GLU A 12 11.59 -6.20 -20.81
C GLU A 12 12.71 -6.77 -19.95
N ILE A 13 12.47 -6.89 -18.64
CA ILE A 13 13.43 -7.47 -17.69
C ILE A 13 12.96 -8.89 -17.33
N PRO A 14 13.84 -9.91 -17.44
CA PRO A 14 13.50 -11.27 -17.07
C PRO A 14 13.24 -11.36 -15.55
N LYS A 15 12.27 -12.19 -15.17
CA LYS A 15 12.01 -12.60 -13.78
C LYS A 15 12.56 -14.00 -13.54
N ASP A 16 12.83 -14.35 -12.27
CA ASP A 16 13.34 -15.66 -11.86
C ASP A 16 12.44 -16.85 -12.27
N ASN A 17 11.17 -16.58 -12.56
CA ASN A 17 10.20 -17.58 -12.99
C ASN A 17 10.04 -17.71 -14.52
N GLY A 18 10.97 -17.18 -15.31
CA GLY A 18 10.98 -17.23 -16.77
C GLY A 18 9.99 -16.26 -17.45
N LYS A 19 9.22 -15.47 -16.69
CA LYS A 19 8.35 -14.40 -17.23
C LYS A 19 9.14 -13.11 -17.34
N THR A 20 8.69 -12.19 -18.20
CA THR A 20 9.28 -10.86 -18.31
C THR A 20 8.47 -9.83 -17.51
N ARG A 21 9.13 -8.75 -17.11
CA ARG A 21 8.51 -7.57 -16.52
C ARG A 21 8.76 -6.37 -17.43
N PRO A 22 7.72 -5.74 -17.99
CA PRO A 22 7.90 -4.54 -18.77
C PRO A 22 8.31 -3.37 -17.87
N LEU A 23 9.39 -2.70 -18.23
CA LEU A 23 9.86 -1.48 -17.59
C LEU A 23 9.71 -0.32 -18.56
N GLY A 24 9.04 0.75 -18.13
CA GLY A 24 8.93 1.99 -18.90
C GLY A 24 9.99 2.98 -18.46
N ILE A 25 10.97 3.26 -19.29
CA ILE A 25 12.05 4.21 -18.98
C ILE A 25 11.69 5.57 -19.59
N PRO A 26 11.36 6.59 -18.77
CA PRO A 26 11.12 7.96 -19.25
C PRO A 26 12.41 8.59 -19.78
N THR A 27 12.29 9.65 -20.57
CA THR A 27 13.43 10.43 -21.04
C THR A 27 14.18 11.08 -19.87
N ILE A 28 15.41 11.54 -20.12
CA ILE A 28 16.21 12.21 -19.08
C ILE A 28 15.50 13.47 -18.58
N MET A 29 14.87 14.24 -19.45
CA MET A 29 14.13 15.45 -19.10
C MET A 29 12.88 15.12 -18.26
N ASP A 30 12.13 14.10 -18.64
CA ASP A 30 10.98 13.64 -17.85
C ASP A 30 11.41 13.16 -16.46
N ARG A 31 12.53 12.44 -16.36
CA ARG A 31 13.07 11.99 -15.08
C ARG A 31 13.48 13.16 -14.20
N LEU A 32 14.08 14.22 -14.76
CA LEU A 32 14.42 15.43 -14.03
C LEU A 32 13.15 16.12 -13.49
N ILE A 33 12.13 16.29 -14.34
CA ILE A 33 10.85 16.88 -13.93
C ILE A 33 10.17 16.02 -12.85
N GLN A 34 10.15 14.70 -13.02
CA GLN A 34 9.63 13.77 -12.02
C GLN A 34 10.36 13.91 -10.69
N GLN A 35 11.68 14.06 -10.70
CA GLN A 35 12.47 14.25 -9.48
C GLN A 35 12.15 15.58 -8.79
N CYS A 36 12.00 16.68 -9.53
CA CYS A 36 11.57 17.96 -8.97
C CYS A 36 10.20 17.87 -8.29
N ILE A 37 9.24 17.22 -8.96
CA ILE A 37 7.89 17.00 -8.42
C ILE A 37 7.96 16.10 -7.17
N LEU A 38 8.74 15.03 -7.21
CA LEU A 38 8.91 14.11 -6.08
C LEU A 38 9.41 14.84 -4.83
N GLN A 39 10.45 15.66 -4.94
CA GLN A 39 11.03 16.42 -3.82
C GLN A 39 10.00 17.33 -3.12
N VAL A 40 9.05 17.88 -3.87
CA VAL A 40 7.98 18.73 -3.32
C VAL A 40 6.85 17.89 -2.72
N LEU A 41 6.44 16.80 -3.38
CA LEU A 41 5.28 16.01 -2.95
C LEU A 41 5.59 15.02 -1.84
N GLU A 42 6.81 14.49 -1.80
CA GLU A 42 7.19 13.45 -0.83
C GLU A 42 6.94 13.89 0.61
N PRO A 43 7.42 15.04 1.12
CA PRO A 43 7.18 15.45 2.51
C PRO A 43 5.69 15.69 2.82
N ILE A 44 4.91 16.16 1.82
CA ILE A 44 3.47 16.36 1.98
C ILE A 44 2.74 15.01 2.15
N CYS A 45 3.12 14.03 1.34
CA CYS A 45 2.55 12.69 1.37
C CYS A 45 2.99 11.91 2.61
N GLU A 46 4.28 11.99 2.98
CA GLU A 46 4.84 11.32 4.15
C GLU A 46 4.09 11.65 5.44
N ALA A 47 3.70 12.92 5.61
CA ALA A 47 2.88 13.36 6.75
C ALA A 47 1.49 12.69 6.83
N LYS A 48 1.02 12.05 5.74
CA LYS A 48 -0.31 11.44 5.63
C LYS A 48 -0.28 9.93 5.51
N PHE A 49 0.88 9.36 5.23
CA PHE A 49 1.01 7.91 5.07
C PHE A 49 0.91 7.18 6.40
N PHE A 50 0.31 6.01 6.34
CA PHE A 50 0.21 5.15 7.49
C PHE A 50 1.59 4.64 7.93
N LYS A 51 1.87 4.65 9.23
CA LYS A 51 3.18 4.36 9.82
C LYS A 51 3.76 2.97 9.53
N ARG A 52 2.93 1.98 9.20
CA ARG A 52 3.36 0.62 8.84
C ARG A 52 3.28 0.34 7.33
N SER A 53 3.26 1.38 6.53
CA SER A 53 3.57 1.32 5.11
C SER A 53 5.06 1.64 4.95
N ASN A 54 5.86 0.70 4.45
CA ASN A 54 7.33 0.79 4.51
C ASN A 54 8.01 0.90 3.15
N GLY A 55 7.38 0.45 2.05
CA GLY A 55 8.01 0.43 0.74
C GLY A 55 8.15 1.83 0.12
N PHE A 56 9.31 2.09 -0.48
CA PHE A 56 9.59 3.33 -1.23
C PHE A 56 9.43 4.62 -0.41
N ARG A 57 9.70 4.58 0.86
CA ARG A 57 9.57 5.72 1.76
C ARG A 57 10.90 6.05 2.43
N PRO A 58 11.23 7.36 2.65
CA PRO A 58 12.42 7.74 3.41
C PRO A 58 12.37 7.17 4.83
N ASN A 59 13.51 6.74 5.33
CA ASN A 59 13.67 6.17 6.66
C ASN A 59 12.83 4.90 6.96
N HIS A 60 12.30 4.26 5.93
CA HIS A 60 11.62 2.98 6.01
C HIS A 60 12.35 1.92 5.17
N SER A 61 12.33 0.67 5.62
CA SER A 61 13.05 -0.42 4.96
C SER A 61 12.26 -1.74 4.99
N ALA A 62 12.77 -2.74 4.29
CA ALA A 62 12.23 -4.09 4.32
C ALA A 62 12.35 -4.70 5.73
N GLU A 63 13.48 -4.45 6.41
CA GLU A 63 13.73 -4.89 7.78
C GLU A 63 12.71 -4.31 8.75
N ASN A 64 12.33 -3.03 8.58
CA ASN A 64 11.28 -2.41 9.37
C ASN A 64 9.94 -3.11 9.17
N ALA A 65 9.58 -3.45 7.94
CA ALA A 65 8.35 -4.18 7.64
C ALA A 65 8.35 -5.58 8.28
N ILE A 66 9.49 -6.30 8.20
CA ILE A 66 9.67 -7.63 8.80
C ILE A 66 9.56 -7.54 10.34
N ALA A 67 10.26 -6.60 10.96
CA ALA A 67 10.21 -6.41 12.42
C ALA A 67 8.78 -6.06 12.90
N GLN A 68 8.06 -5.25 12.14
CA GLN A 68 6.65 -4.95 12.42
C GLN A 68 5.76 -6.18 12.27
N ALA A 69 5.97 -7.00 11.25
CA ALA A 69 5.24 -8.25 11.06
C ALA A 69 5.53 -9.24 12.20
N GLU A 70 6.78 -9.41 12.58
CA GLU A 70 7.18 -10.26 13.71
C GLU A 70 6.54 -9.79 15.02
N ARG A 71 6.50 -8.48 15.25
CA ARG A 71 5.79 -7.92 16.41
C ARG A 71 4.30 -8.28 16.41
N MET A 72 3.62 -8.27 15.27
CA MET A 72 2.20 -8.68 15.18
C MET A 72 2.05 -10.16 15.54
N ILE A 73 3.00 -11.00 15.14
CA ILE A 73 2.96 -12.45 15.40
C ILE A 73 3.28 -12.75 16.86
N GLN A 74 4.41 -12.29 17.36
CA GLN A 74 4.94 -12.69 18.67
C GLN A 74 4.33 -11.91 19.83
N ASN A 75 4.23 -10.57 19.70
CA ASN A 75 3.80 -9.72 20.82
C ASN A 75 2.27 -9.53 20.85
N VAL A 76 1.64 -9.34 19.67
CA VAL A 76 0.17 -9.17 19.61
C VAL A 76 -0.55 -10.51 19.60
N GLY A 77 0.13 -11.60 19.18
CA GLY A 77 -0.42 -12.96 19.13
C GLY A 77 -1.34 -13.20 17.93
N CYS A 78 -1.05 -12.58 16.78
CA CYS A 78 -1.78 -12.80 15.53
C CYS A 78 -1.23 -14.03 14.83
N HIS A 79 -2.00 -15.13 14.81
CA HIS A 79 -1.57 -16.40 14.24
C HIS A 79 -2.13 -16.67 12.84
N TYR A 80 -3.03 -15.84 12.34
CA TYR A 80 -3.58 -15.93 10.99
C TYR A 80 -3.13 -14.71 10.19
N VAL A 81 -2.56 -14.97 9.04
CA VAL A 81 -2.12 -13.95 8.08
C VAL A 81 -2.94 -14.07 6.82
N ILE A 82 -3.42 -12.95 6.34
CA ILE A 82 -4.05 -12.81 5.04
C ILE A 82 -2.98 -12.31 4.08
N ASP A 83 -2.63 -13.13 3.11
CA ASP A 83 -1.78 -12.77 1.98
C ASP A 83 -2.67 -12.37 0.82
N ILE A 84 -2.54 -11.16 0.32
CA ILE A 84 -3.25 -10.68 -0.86
C ILE A 84 -2.25 -10.15 -1.87
N ASP A 85 -2.27 -10.71 -3.07
CA ASP A 85 -1.49 -10.26 -4.21
C ASP A 85 -2.42 -9.50 -5.17
N ILE A 86 -2.11 -8.23 -5.43
CA ILE A 86 -2.85 -7.40 -6.38
C ILE A 86 -2.34 -7.71 -7.79
N LYS A 87 -3.26 -8.10 -8.67
CA LYS A 87 -2.93 -8.48 -10.05
C LYS A 87 -2.44 -7.27 -10.84
N SER A 88 -1.18 -7.34 -11.28
CA SER A 88 -0.56 -6.28 -12.11
C SER A 88 -0.84 -4.86 -11.58
N PHE A 89 -0.53 -4.62 -10.30
CA PHE A 89 -0.90 -3.41 -9.59
C PHE A 89 -0.55 -2.13 -10.38
N PHE A 90 0.73 -1.98 -10.77
CA PHE A 90 1.19 -0.79 -11.48
C PHE A 90 0.49 -0.55 -12.81
N ASP A 91 0.07 -1.61 -13.51
CA ASP A 91 -0.59 -1.53 -14.81
C ASP A 91 -2.09 -1.20 -14.68
N ASN A 92 -2.66 -1.34 -13.49
CA ASN A 92 -4.10 -1.20 -13.25
C ASN A 92 -4.49 0.03 -12.42
N VAL A 93 -3.55 0.90 -12.06
CA VAL A 93 -3.85 2.14 -11.33
C VAL A 93 -4.73 3.06 -12.16
N ASN A 94 -5.92 3.39 -11.68
CA ASN A 94 -6.82 4.31 -12.36
C ASN A 94 -6.37 5.76 -12.18
N HIS A 95 -6.06 6.45 -13.27
CA HIS A 95 -5.54 7.83 -13.27
C HIS A 95 -6.50 8.81 -12.59
N GLY A 96 -7.80 8.72 -12.88
CA GLY A 96 -8.80 9.61 -12.29
C GLY A 96 -8.96 9.42 -10.77
N LYS A 97 -8.93 8.17 -10.29
CA LYS A 97 -8.96 7.88 -8.85
C LYS A 97 -7.69 8.39 -8.16
N LEU A 98 -6.52 8.15 -8.72
CA LEU A 98 -5.24 8.64 -8.20
C LEU A 98 -5.24 10.16 -8.04
N LEU A 99 -5.65 10.91 -9.07
CA LEU A 99 -5.71 12.38 -9.00
C LEU A 99 -6.70 12.87 -7.93
N LYS A 100 -7.84 12.18 -7.74
CA LYS A 100 -8.78 12.47 -6.64
C LYS A 100 -8.17 12.18 -5.27
N GLN A 101 -7.42 11.09 -5.13
CA GLN A 101 -6.71 10.78 -3.89
C GLN A 101 -5.64 11.83 -3.57
N MET A 102 -4.86 12.28 -4.56
CA MET A 102 -3.90 13.39 -4.40
C MET A 102 -4.61 14.66 -3.91
N TRP A 103 -5.74 15.01 -4.51
CA TRP A 103 -6.55 16.14 -4.06
C TRP A 103 -7.00 16.01 -2.61
N THR A 104 -7.43 14.83 -2.21
CA THR A 104 -7.86 14.53 -0.83
C THR A 104 -6.71 14.62 0.17
N LEU A 105 -5.49 14.25 -0.24
CA LEU A 105 -4.28 14.41 0.57
C LEU A 105 -3.84 15.87 0.74
N GLY A 106 -4.47 16.81 0.02
CA GLY A 106 -4.18 18.24 0.11
C GLY A 106 -3.35 18.81 -1.06
N ILE A 107 -3.04 18.00 -2.07
CA ILE A 107 -2.35 18.43 -3.28
C ILE A 107 -3.39 19.03 -4.22
N ARG A 108 -3.64 20.35 -4.09
CA ARG A 108 -4.74 21.06 -4.76
C ARG A 108 -4.31 21.99 -5.89
N ASP A 109 -3.04 22.00 -6.26
CA ASP A 109 -2.55 22.74 -7.42
C ASP A 109 -3.01 22.05 -8.71
N LYS A 110 -3.95 22.71 -9.42
CA LYS A 110 -4.52 22.19 -10.66
C LYS A 110 -3.49 22.07 -11.78
N LYS A 111 -2.48 22.96 -11.83
CA LYS A 111 -1.42 22.91 -12.85
C LYS A 111 -0.54 21.69 -12.60
N LEU A 112 -0.12 21.45 -11.37
CA LEU A 112 0.66 20.27 -10.99
C LEU A 112 -0.10 18.97 -11.28
N LEU A 113 -1.38 18.88 -10.91
CA LEU A 113 -2.22 17.71 -11.22
C LEU A 113 -2.39 17.49 -12.72
N SER A 114 -2.48 18.57 -13.51
CA SER A 114 -2.51 18.47 -14.97
C SER A 114 -1.20 17.93 -15.55
N ILE A 115 -0.05 18.36 -15.01
CA ILE A 115 1.28 17.84 -15.39
C ILE A 115 1.37 16.34 -15.07
N ILE A 116 1.00 15.94 -13.86
CA ILE A 116 1.01 14.52 -13.46
C ILE A 116 0.06 13.71 -14.34
N SER A 117 -1.12 14.23 -14.65
CA SER A 117 -2.06 13.58 -15.58
C SER A 117 -1.46 13.39 -16.98
N ALA A 118 -0.74 14.39 -17.50
CA ALA A 118 -0.06 14.30 -18.77
C ALA A 118 1.07 13.26 -18.77
N MET A 119 1.83 13.19 -17.67
CA MET A 119 2.89 12.18 -17.48
C MET A 119 2.32 10.76 -17.41
N LEU A 120 1.20 10.54 -16.72
CA LEU A 120 0.53 9.24 -16.64
C LEU A 120 -0.02 8.78 -17.99
N LYS A 121 -0.39 9.70 -18.86
CA LYS A 121 -0.93 9.47 -20.20
C LYS A 121 0.13 9.59 -21.31
N ALA A 122 1.42 9.72 -20.95
CA ALA A 122 2.49 9.77 -21.94
C ALA A 122 2.49 8.50 -22.79
N GLU A 123 2.78 8.66 -24.07
CA GLU A 123 2.84 7.54 -24.99
C GLU A 123 3.90 6.52 -24.59
N VAL A 124 3.54 5.26 -24.57
CA VAL A 124 4.46 4.15 -24.33
C VAL A 124 4.78 3.48 -25.64
N ALA A 125 6.06 3.41 -26.01
CA ALA A 125 6.51 2.83 -27.26
C ALA A 125 5.96 1.40 -27.44
N GLY A 126 5.27 1.17 -28.57
CA GLY A 126 4.64 -0.11 -28.90
C GLY A 126 3.30 -0.42 -28.22
N ILE A 127 2.78 0.49 -27.35
CA ILE A 127 1.48 0.34 -26.69
C ILE A 127 0.54 1.50 -27.01
N GLY A 128 1.08 2.71 -27.22
CA GLY A 128 0.30 3.93 -27.39
C GLY A 128 0.01 4.66 -26.09
N PHE A 129 -1.14 5.31 -25.99
CA PHE A 129 -1.54 6.14 -24.84
C PHE A 129 -2.26 5.31 -23.79
N PRO A 130 -1.70 5.10 -22.58
CA PRO A 130 -2.34 4.29 -21.56
C PRO A 130 -3.52 5.03 -20.90
N GLU A 131 -4.65 4.33 -20.74
CA GLU A 131 -5.81 4.85 -20.01
C GLU A 131 -5.69 4.65 -18.48
N LYS A 132 -4.84 3.72 -18.07
CA LYS A 132 -4.57 3.36 -16.67
C LYS A 132 -3.12 2.92 -16.50
N GLY A 133 -2.69 2.80 -15.27
CA GLY A 133 -1.35 2.36 -14.91
C GLY A 133 -0.38 3.51 -14.64
N THR A 134 0.70 3.15 -13.96
CA THR A 134 1.85 4.03 -13.72
C THR A 134 3.08 3.39 -14.34
N PRO A 135 3.93 4.14 -15.08
CA PRO A 135 5.10 3.56 -15.73
C PRO A 135 6.02 2.89 -14.70
N GLN A 136 6.25 1.59 -14.84
CA GLN A 136 7.23 0.89 -14.02
C GLN A 136 8.63 1.35 -14.45
N GLY A 137 9.30 2.16 -13.62
CA GLY A 137 10.59 2.78 -13.91
C GLY A 137 10.55 4.31 -13.92
N GLY A 138 9.37 4.91 -13.80
CA GLY A 138 9.24 6.34 -13.50
C GLY A 138 9.69 6.66 -12.06
N ILE A 139 10.40 7.76 -11.88
CA ILE A 139 10.93 8.18 -10.57
C ILE A 139 9.80 8.46 -9.57
N ILE A 140 8.70 9.04 -10.03
CA ILE A 140 7.54 9.38 -9.18
C ILE A 140 6.60 8.19 -8.95
N SER A 141 6.68 7.13 -9.76
CA SER A 141 5.73 6.00 -9.72
C SER A 141 5.66 5.30 -8.34
N PRO A 142 6.75 5.14 -7.57
CA PRO A 142 6.70 4.61 -6.22
C PRO A 142 5.86 5.46 -5.26
N LEU A 143 6.00 6.80 -5.33
CA LEU A 143 5.18 7.71 -4.51
C LEU A 143 3.71 7.62 -4.90
N LEU A 144 3.40 7.61 -6.20
CA LEU A 144 2.02 7.50 -6.69
C LEU A 144 1.37 6.18 -6.26
N SER A 145 2.13 5.08 -6.28
CA SER A 145 1.66 3.77 -5.80
C SER A 145 1.32 3.80 -4.30
N ASN A 146 2.15 4.45 -3.50
CA ASN A 146 1.89 4.64 -2.08
C ASN A 146 0.65 5.52 -1.83
N ILE A 147 0.42 6.56 -2.62
CA ILE A 147 -0.80 7.38 -2.55
C ILE A 147 -2.05 6.52 -2.78
N VAL A 148 -2.05 5.66 -3.81
CA VAL A 148 -3.18 4.78 -4.12
C VAL A 148 -3.48 3.83 -2.97
N LEU A 149 -2.46 3.17 -2.43
CA LEU A 149 -2.64 2.15 -1.40
C LEU A 149 -2.76 2.72 0.02
N ASN A 150 -2.45 4.00 0.24
CA ASN A 150 -2.66 4.66 1.53
C ASN A 150 -4.14 4.65 1.94
N GLU A 151 -5.07 4.72 0.99
CA GLU A 151 -6.50 4.62 1.26
C GLU A 151 -6.87 3.22 1.79
N LEU A 152 -6.24 2.16 1.26
CA LEU A 152 -6.37 0.80 1.78
C LEU A 152 -5.83 0.67 3.19
N ASP A 153 -4.64 1.23 3.46
CA ASP A 153 -4.03 1.20 4.78
C ASP A 153 -4.96 1.81 5.83
N TRP A 154 -5.47 3.01 5.58
CA TRP A 154 -6.38 3.71 6.49
C TRP A 154 -7.74 3.02 6.59
N TRP A 155 -8.25 2.41 5.52
CA TRP A 155 -9.47 1.63 5.59
C TRP A 155 -9.30 0.41 6.52
N ILE A 156 -8.23 -0.37 6.38
CA ILE A 156 -7.98 -1.53 7.27
C ILE A 156 -7.80 -1.08 8.72
N VAL A 157 -7.06 -0.01 8.94
CA VAL A 157 -6.79 0.55 10.27
C VAL A 157 -8.08 1.05 10.94
N SER A 158 -9.00 1.62 10.17
CA SER A 158 -10.31 2.08 10.67
C SER A 158 -11.22 0.93 11.12
N GLN A 159 -10.98 -0.32 10.67
CA GLN A 159 -11.79 -1.46 11.08
C GLN A 159 -11.49 -1.89 12.53
N TRP A 160 -10.33 -1.52 13.07
CA TRP A 160 -9.92 -1.92 14.41
C TRP A 160 -9.10 -0.87 15.16
N GLU A 161 -7.89 -0.53 14.67
CA GLU A 161 -6.90 0.23 15.45
C GLU A 161 -7.29 1.68 15.71
N GLU A 162 -7.97 2.31 14.77
CA GLU A 162 -8.46 3.69 14.84
C GLU A 162 -10.01 3.74 14.88
N MET A 163 -10.64 2.64 15.29
CA MET A 163 -12.08 2.64 15.51
C MET A 163 -12.45 3.65 16.57
N PRO A 164 -13.33 4.62 16.28
CA PRO A 164 -13.76 5.60 17.25
C PRO A 164 -14.58 4.94 18.36
N THR A 165 -14.32 5.34 19.60
CA THR A 165 -15.07 4.89 20.77
C THR A 165 -15.84 6.05 21.41
N LYS A 166 -17.00 5.76 22.00
CA LYS A 166 -17.84 6.79 22.66
C LYS A 166 -17.12 7.51 23.81
N ARG A 167 -16.16 6.84 24.47
CA ARG A 167 -15.36 7.38 25.56
C ARG A 167 -13.88 7.25 25.23
N ASN A 168 -13.06 8.16 25.72
CA ASN A 168 -11.62 8.02 25.64
C ASN A 168 -11.14 7.02 26.71
N TYR A 169 -10.51 5.93 26.27
CA TYR A 169 -9.93 4.89 27.14
C TYR A 169 -8.40 4.98 27.20
N VAL A 170 -7.80 6.03 26.62
CA VAL A 170 -6.36 6.27 26.68
C VAL A 170 -6.04 7.00 27.98
N HIS A 171 -5.41 6.30 28.90
CA HIS A 171 -5.03 6.85 30.21
C HIS A 171 -3.53 7.15 30.31
N ARG A 172 -2.73 6.67 29.36
CA ARG A 172 -1.28 6.81 29.36
C ARG A 172 -0.78 7.12 27.96
N ILE A 173 0.21 8.02 27.89
CA ILE A 173 1.00 8.29 26.68
C ILE A 173 2.44 7.88 27.01
N TYR A 174 3.05 7.06 26.15
CA TYR A 174 4.44 6.66 26.31
C TYR A 174 5.39 7.85 26.03
N ALA A 175 6.65 7.74 26.45
CA ALA A 175 7.65 8.80 26.27
C ALA A 175 7.89 9.20 24.80
N ASN A 176 7.60 8.30 23.87
CA ASN A 176 7.66 8.56 22.41
C ASN A 176 6.37 9.21 21.84
N GLY A 177 5.46 9.70 22.67
CA GLY A 177 4.20 10.32 22.27
C GLY A 177 3.11 9.33 21.82
N THR A 178 3.37 8.01 21.84
CA THR A 178 2.37 7.01 21.42
C THR A 178 1.34 6.77 22.53
N PRO A 179 0.01 6.85 22.24
CA PRO A 179 -1.01 6.55 23.22
C PRO A 179 -1.08 5.04 23.53
N ASP A 180 -1.26 4.69 24.81
CA ASP A 180 -1.54 3.32 25.21
C ASP A 180 -3.01 2.97 24.91
N LYS A 181 -3.23 2.18 23.87
CA LYS A 181 -4.56 1.73 23.44
C LYS A 181 -4.99 0.39 24.05
N SER A 182 -4.28 -0.14 25.03
CA SER A 182 -4.58 -1.46 25.62
C SER A 182 -5.99 -1.52 26.20
N SER A 183 -6.42 -0.50 26.94
CA SER A 183 -7.79 -0.39 27.48
C SER A 183 -8.84 -0.24 26.37
N THR A 184 -8.56 0.54 25.33
CA THR A 184 -9.42 0.66 24.15
C THR A 184 -9.62 -0.70 23.48
N PHE A 185 -8.55 -1.43 23.19
CA PHE A 185 -8.63 -2.75 22.55
C PHE A 185 -9.31 -3.80 23.42
N ARG A 186 -9.12 -3.74 24.75
CA ARG A 186 -9.85 -4.59 25.70
C ARG A 186 -11.36 -4.34 25.63
N THR A 187 -11.77 -3.08 25.62
CA THR A 187 -13.18 -2.69 25.49
C THR A 187 -13.77 -3.14 24.16
N LEU A 188 -13.07 -2.89 23.04
CA LEU A 188 -13.53 -3.32 21.73
C LEU A 188 -13.72 -4.84 21.65
N ARG A 189 -12.79 -5.63 22.21
CA ARG A 189 -12.90 -7.12 22.22
C ARG A 189 -14.10 -7.62 23.02
N ASN A 190 -14.38 -6.98 24.17
CA ASN A 190 -15.39 -7.47 25.10
C ASN A 190 -16.81 -7.01 24.73
N TYR A 191 -16.95 -5.84 24.14
CA TYR A 191 -18.25 -5.21 23.94
C TYR A 191 -18.64 -4.98 22.47
N THR A 192 -17.84 -5.47 21.52
CA THR A 192 -18.14 -5.32 20.09
C THR A 192 -17.89 -6.62 19.30
N ASN A 193 -18.49 -6.72 18.13
CA ASN A 193 -18.23 -7.78 17.15
C ASN A 193 -17.19 -7.40 16.10
N LEU A 194 -16.39 -6.37 16.34
CA LEU A 194 -15.34 -5.92 15.41
C LEU A 194 -14.27 -6.99 15.23
N LYS A 195 -13.60 -6.93 14.09
CA LYS A 195 -12.58 -7.90 13.70
C LYS A 195 -11.20 -7.33 13.98
N GLU A 196 -10.51 -7.90 14.99
CA GLU A 196 -9.17 -7.46 15.35
C GLU A 196 -8.19 -7.77 14.22
N CYS A 197 -7.64 -6.72 13.62
CA CYS A 197 -6.70 -6.82 12.50
C CYS A 197 -5.65 -5.72 12.52
N TYR A 198 -4.50 -6.05 11.93
CA TYR A 198 -3.36 -5.15 11.81
C TYR A 198 -2.75 -5.32 10.43
N VAL A 199 -2.38 -4.23 9.79
CA VAL A 199 -1.75 -4.26 8.46
C VAL A 199 -0.28 -3.87 8.54
N VAL A 200 0.55 -4.57 7.75
CA VAL A 200 1.93 -4.19 7.44
C VAL A 200 2.09 -4.27 5.94
N ARG A 201 2.59 -3.20 5.32
CA ARG A 201 2.73 -3.10 3.87
C ARG A 201 4.14 -2.69 3.46
N TYR A 202 4.62 -3.27 2.39
CA TYR A 202 5.80 -2.84 1.66
C TYR A 202 5.47 -2.73 0.17
N ALA A 203 5.33 -1.51 -0.35
CA ALA A 203 4.83 -1.25 -1.70
C ALA A 203 3.44 -1.89 -1.93
N ASP A 204 3.32 -2.78 -2.92
CA ASP A 204 2.12 -3.56 -3.25
C ASP A 204 2.01 -4.89 -2.50
N ASP A 205 3.08 -5.34 -1.84
CA ASP A 205 3.06 -6.51 -0.94
C ASP A 205 2.59 -6.11 0.46
N PHE A 206 1.45 -6.63 0.89
CA PHE A 206 0.92 -6.35 2.21
C PHE A 206 0.34 -7.58 2.89
N LYS A 207 0.41 -7.58 4.21
CA LYS A 207 -0.10 -8.64 5.07
C LYS A 207 -1.09 -8.07 6.07
N ILE A 208 -2.24 -8.77 6.25
CA ILE A 208 -3.18 -8.44 7.32
C ILE A 208 -3.12 -9.54 8.37
N PHE A 209 -2.83 -9.16 9.59
CA PHE A 209 -2.63 -10.06 10.73
C PHE A 209 -3.88 -10.12 11.59
N CYS A 210 -4.35 -11.33 11.90
CA CYS A 210 -5.56 -11.59 12.69
C CYS A 210 -5.29 -12.63 13.79
N LYS A 211 -6.04 -12.53 14.90
CA LYS A 211 -5.98 -13.53 15.98
C LYS A 211 -6.83 -14.76 15.70
N LYS A 212 -8.00 -14.57 15.06
CA LYS A 212 -8.99 -15.64 14.82
C LYS A 212 -9.12 -15.94 13.32
N ARG A 213 -9.30 -17.23 12.99
CA ARG A 213 -9.53 -17.65 11.59
C ARG A 213 -10.82 -17.07 11.03
N SER A 214 -11.88 -17.02 11.85
CA SER A 214 -13.17 -16.45 11.45
C SER A 214 -13.07 -15.00 11.00
N ASP A 215 -12.24 -14.21 11.70
CA ASP A 215 -12.01 -12.80 11.39
C ASP A 215 -11.18 -12.66 10.11
N ALA A 216 -10.14 -13.50 9.97
CA ALA A 216 -9.34 -13.53 8.74
C ALA A 216 -10.18 -13.85 7.50
N VAL A 217 -11.11 -14.81 7.57
CA VAL A 217 -12.00 -15.15 6.44
C VAL A 217 -12.88 -13.96 6.04
N LYS A 218 -13.48 -13.27 7.02
CA LYS A 218 -14.34 -12.11 6.75
C LYS A 218 -13.56 -10.94 6.18
N LEU A 219 -12.40 -10.64 6.77
CA LEU A 219 -11.53 -9.56 6.30
C LEU A 219 -10.93 -9.84 4.92
N PHE A 220 -10.59 -11.09 4.64
CA PHE A 220 -10.12 -11.48 3.31
C PHE A 220 -11.16 -11.18 2.22
N ALA A 221 -12.40 -11.58 2.44
CA ALA A 221 -13.50 -11.30 1.51
C ALA A 221 -13.76 -9.79 1.39
N ALA A 222 -13.85 -9.08 2.53
CA ALA A 222 -14.09 -7.64 2.56
C ALA A 222 -12.96 -6.84 1.89
N THR A 223 -11.69 -7.22 2.10
CA THR A 223 -10.55 -6.54 1.46
C THR A 223 -10.53 -6.73 -0.04
N LYS A 224 -10.83 -7.93 -0.53
CA LYS A 224 -10.95 -8.20 -1.98
C LYS A 224 -12.06 -7.37 -2.62
N GLN A 225 -13.22 -7.35 -1.99
CA GLN A 225 -14.36 -6.56 -2.47
C GLN A 225 -14.02 -5.07 -2.46
N TRP A 226 -13.43 -4.56 -1.39
CA TRP A 226 -13.03 -3.16 -1.26
C TRP A 226 -12.02 -2.75 -2.33
N LEU A 227 -10.99 -3.56 -2.59
CA LEU A 227 -10.00 -3.31 -3.64
C LEU A 227 -10.67 -3.19 -5.02
N LEU A 228 -11.61 -4.09 -5.33
CA LEU A 228 -12.32 -4.07 -6.59
C LEU A 228 -13.26 -2.86 -6.71
N GLU A 229 -14.11 -2.62 -5.74
CA GLU A 229 -15.13 -1.56 -5.79
C GLU A 229 -14.51 -0.17 -5.65
N ARG A 230 -13.59 0.00 -4.70
CA ARG A 230 -13.03 1.30 -4.38
C ARG A 230 -11.88 1.69 -5.30
N LEU A 231 -10.94 0.79 -5.55
CA LEU A 231 -9.77 1.07 -6.37
C LEU A 231 -9.86 0.54 -7.80
N GLY A 232 -10.77 -0.40 -8.08
CA GLY A 232 -10.84 -1.10 -9.37
C GLY A 232 -9.69 -2.08 -9.57
N LEU A 233 -9.13 -2.60 -8.46
CA LEU A 233 -7.99 -3.50 -8.47
C LEU A 233 -8.43 -4.93 -8.19
N GLU A 234 -8.09 -5.83 -9.09
CA GLU A 234 -8.33 -7.27 -8.93
C GLU A 234 -7.22 -7.92 -8.11
N THR A 235 -7.58 -8.94 -7.34
CA THR A 235 -6.61 -9.78 -6.63
C THR A 235 -6.32 -11.06 -7.40
N SER A 236 -5.09 -11.59 -7.27
CA SER A 236 -4.71 -12.89 -7.84
C SER A 236 -5.27 -14.02 -6.98
N PRO A 237 -6.22 -14.86 -7.50
CA PRO A 237 -6.79 -15.94 -6.70
C PRO A 237 -5.76 -17.02 -6.33
N GLU A 238 -4.78 -17.26 -7.20
CA GLU A 238 -3.75 -18.29 -7.01
C GLU A 238 -2.76 -17.94 -5.90
N LYS A 239 -2.47 -16.65 -5.72
CA LYS A 239 -1.48 -16.18 -4.75
C LYS A 239 -2.13 -15.66 -3.46
N SER A 240 -3.41 -15.29 -3.50
CA SER A 240 -4.11 -14.75 -2.34
C SER A 240 -4.66 -15.87 -1.46
N LYS A 241 -4.27 -15.92 -0.18
CA LYS A 241 -4.61 -16.99 0.75
C LYS A 241 -4.61 -16.55 2.21
N ILE A 242 -5.20 -17.37 3.06
CA ILE A 242 -5.13 -17.24 4.52
C ILE A 242 -4.19 -18.32 5.06
N VAL A 243 -3.17 -17.93 5.81
CA VAL A 243 -2.16 -18.83 6.36
C VAL A 243 -2.29 -18.89 7.88
N ASN A 244 -2.28 -20.10 8.43
CA ASN A 244 -2.14 -20.33 9.86
C ASN A 244 -0.66 -20.50 10.21
N LEU A 245 -0.06 -19.47 10.81
CA LEU A 245 1.37 -19.42 11.10
C LEU A 245 1.85 -20.44 12.16
N LYS A 246 0.94 -21.07 12.91
CA LYS A 246 1.30 -22.20 13.80
C LYS A 246 1.59 -23.48 13.03
N ARG A 247 1.02 -23.62 11.83
CA ARG A 247 1.17 -24.85 11.01
C ARG A 247 2.06 -24.64 9.79
N HIS A 248 1.93 -23.49 9.14
CA HIS A 248 2.60 -23.14 7.88
C HIS A 248 3.32 -21.82 8.03
N TYR A 249 4.25 -21.52 7.13
CA TYR A 249 4.86 -20.19 7.02
C TYR A 249 4.15 -19.36 5.95
N SER A 250 4.17 -18.05 6.12
CA SER A 250 3.87 -17.07 5.08
C SER A 250 5.16 -16.40 4.63
N GLU A 251 5.33 -16.21 3.34
CA GLU A 251 6.48 -15.53 2.77
C GLU A 251 6.22 -14.02 2.69
N PHE A 252 7.16 -13.21 3.15
CA PHE A 252 7.10 -11.77 3.09
C PHE A 252 8.49 -11.20 2.83
N LEU A 253 8.68 -10.51 1.70
CA LEU A 253 9.96 -9.91 1.30
C LEU A 253 11.14 -10.90 1.32
N GLY A 254 10.92 -12.16 0.90
CA GLY A 254 11.93 -13.20 0.90
C GLY A 254 12.14 -13.91 2.25
N PHE A 255 11.44 -13.49 3.31
CA PHE A 255 11.52 -14.11 4.64
C PHE A 255 10.30 -14.98 4.96
N LYS A 256 10.52 -16.06 5.71
CA LYS A 256 9.48 -16.99 6.16
C LYS A 256 8.97 -16.61 7.55
N LEU A 257 7.77 -16.06 7.60
CA LEU A 257 7.07 -15.71 8.85
C LEU A 257 6.38 -16.95 9.42
N LYS A 258 6.67 -17.27 10.68
CA LYS A 258 6.04 -18.39 11.42
C LYS A 258 6.00 -18.07 12.92
N VAL A 259 5.03 -18.63 13.64
CA VAL A 259 5.01 -18.60 15.11
C VAL A 259 6.13 -19.51 15.62
N ARG A 260 6.93 -18.99 16.56
CA ARG A 260 7.94 -19.78 17.30
C ARG A 260 7.31 -20.63 18.37
#